data_ac04fc39a691c96a024f77b40ed96820
#
_entry.id   ac04fc39a691c96a024f77b40ed96820
#
_cell.length_a   1.000
_cell.length_b   1.000
_cell.length_c   1.000
_cell.angle_alpha   90.00
_cell.angle_beta   90.00
_cell.angle_gamma   90.00
#
_symmetry.space_group_name_H-M   'P 1'
#
loop_
_entity.id
_entity.type
_entity.pdbx_description
1 polymer ?
#
loop_
_entity_poly.entity_id
_entity_poly.type
_entity_poly.pdbx_seq_one_letter_code
_entity_poly.pdbx_strand_id
1 'polypeptide(L)'
;KQLVRSIVTPDRTLEELMEEDVVKVDALEDQESVAQIVARYDLLAIPVVDRQNRMLGIITHDDVIDVVMEEAQEDVQRIGAVNPLEETYLKTPILTLGWKRGIWLIILFFAALLTAFALEHYEARIEQHVWLVMFIPLVISAGGNSGGQSSTLIISSMARDEIKLGDWLKVIRREIAMGLILGSLLGLLGLGAGLFLAPKPLYALIIPIT
;
A
#
# COMPACT_ATOMS: atom_id res chain seq x y z
N LYS A 1 36.03 -1.72 -11.54
CA LYS A 1 36.30 -2.01 -12.98
C LYS A 1 37.47 -1.18 -13.54
N GLN A 2 37.58 0.09 -13.18
CA GLN A 2 38.66 0.99 -13.70
C GLN A 2 40.03 0.66 -13.12
N LEU A 3 40.15 0.36 -11.82
CA LEU A 3 41.43 -0.10 -11.22
C LEU A 3 41.97 -1.38 -11.86
N VAL A 4 41.08 -2.28 -12.31
CA VAL A 4 41.50 -3.48 -13.06
C VAL A 4 42.03 -3.12 -14.45
N ARG A 5 41.48 -2.07 -15.09
CA ARG A 5 41.99 -1.52 -16.37
C ARG A 5 43.34 -0.83 -16.20
N SER A 6 43.63 -0.23 -15.04
CA SER A 6 44.94 0.42 -14.76
C SER A 6 46.10 -0.57 -14.62
N ILE A 7 45.80 -1.83 -14.29
CA ILE A 7 46.84 -2.90 -14.27
C ILE A 7 47.41 -3.15 -15.68
N VAL A 8 46.62 -2.88 -16.73
CA VAL A 8 46.99 -3.06 -18.14
C VAL A 8 47.76 -1.83 -18.67
N THR A 9 47.62 -0.66 -18.02
CA THR A 9 48.30 0.59 -18.41
C THR A 9 48.87 1.28 -17.16
N PRO A 10 50.06 0.88 -16.69
CA PRO A 10 50.63 1.29 -15.38
C PRO A 10 51.03 2.77 -15.30
N ASP A 11 51.10 3.48 -16.40
CA ASP A 11 51.59 4.87 -16.46
C ASP A 11 50.45 5.92 -16.34
N ARG A 12 49.20 5.51 -16.10
CA ARG A 12 48.09 6.45 -15.89
C ARG A 12 48.00 6.97 -14.47
N THR A 13 47.77 8.29 -14.36
CA THR A 13 47.54 8.94 -13.06
C THR A 13 46.16 8.59 -12.53
N LEU A 14 45.95 8.71 -11.21
CA LEU A 14 44.61 8.54 -10.59
C LEU A 14 43.59 9.55 -11.15
N GLU A 15 44.04 10.75 -11.53
CA GLU A 15 43.22 11.81 -12.11
C GLU A 15 42.68 11.39 -13.49
N GLU A 16 43.44 10.68 -14.32
CA GLU A 16 42.99 10.13 -15.60
C GLU A 16 42.07 8.93 -15.47
N LEU A 17 42.02 8.30 -14.30
CA LEU A 17 41.17 7.14 -14.00
C LEU A 17 39.89 7.52 -13.27
N MET A 18 39.81 8.75 -12.78
CA MET A 18 38.70 9.25 -12.01
C MET A 18 37.49 9.52 -12.91
N GLU A 19 36.32 9.03 -12.53
CA GLU A 19 35.04 9.43 -13.13
C GLU A 19 34.54 10.69 -12.41
N GLU A 20 34.30 11.74 -13.15
CA GLU A 20 33.76 13.00 -12.60
C GLU A 20 32.24 12.95 -12.38
N ASP A 21 31.53 12.20 -13.22
CA ASP A 21 30.08 12.04 -13.16
C ASP A 21 29.68 10.76 -12.42
N VAL A 22 29.84 10.81 -11.10
CA VAL A 22 29.49 9.70 -10.20
C VAL A 22 28.08 9.88 -9.66
N VAL A 23 27.28 8.81 -9.70
CA VAL A 23 25.97 8.76 -9.02
C VAL A 23 26.21 8.96 -7.52
N LYS A 24 25.57 9.98 -6.94
CA LYS A 24 25.72 10.39 -5.54
C LYS A 24 24.38 10.84 -4.98
N VAL A 25 24.25 10.87 -3.68
CA VAL A 25 23.04 11.30 -2.97
C VAL A 25 23.36 12.41 -1.97
N ASP A 26 22.35 13.25 -1.70
CA ASP A 26 22.43 14.28 -0.65
C ASP A 26 22.30 13.60 0.73
N ALA A 27 22.93 14.16 1.75
CA ALA A 27 22.86 13.65 3.12
C ALA A 27 21.43 13.74 3.74
N LEU A 28 20.54 14.52 3.15
CA LEU A 28 19.14 14.67 3.56
C LEU A 28 18.17 13.91 2.62
N GLU A 29 18.69 13.15 1.66
CA GLU A 29 17.87 12.29 0.79
C GLU A 29 17.19 11.22 1.62
N ASP A 30 15.95 10.92 1.24
CA ASP A 30 15.17 9.86 1.87
C ASP A 30 15.81 8.49 1.66
N GLN A 31 15.85 7.65 2.70
CA GLN A 31 16.53 6.35 2.67
C GLN A 31 15.94 5.39 1.64
N GLU A 32 14.62 5.41 1.43
CA GLU A 32 13.96 4.61 0.42
C GLU A 32 14.38 5.04 -0.99
N SER A 33 14.45 6.35 -1.26
CA SER A 33 14.96 6.90 -2.51
C SER A 33 16.40 6.47 -2.78
N VAL A 34 17.26 6.49 -1.75
CA VAL A 34 18.64 6.03 -1.85
C VAL A 34 18.71 4.55 -2.22
N ALA A 35 17.91 3.71 -1.57
CA ALA A 35 17.83 2.28 -1.85
C ALA A 35 17.40 2.02 -3.31
N GLN A 36 16.42 2.77 -3.82
CA GLN A 36 15.97 2.68 -5.21
C GLN A 36 17.07 3.09 -6.20
N ILE A 37 17.86 4.13 -5.89
CA ILE A 37 19.00 4.57 -6.73
C ILE A 37 20.06 3.47 -6.77
N VAL A 38 20.44 2.92 -5.61
CA VAL A 38 21.44 1.84 -5.52
C VAL A 38 21.00 0.62 -6.33
N ALA A 39 19.73 0.22 -6.23
CA ALA A 39 19.16 -0.88 -7.01
C ALA A 39 19.10 -0.57 -8.51
N ARG A 40 18.73 0.66 -8.90
CA ARG A 40 18.62 1.07 -10.32
C ARG A 40 19.95 1.05 -11.06
N TYR A 41 21.03 1.42 -10.37
CA TYR A 41 22.36 1.52 -10.96
C TYR A 41 23.29 0.35 -10.61
N ASP A 42 22.78 -0.69 -9.95
CA ASP A 42 23.55 -1.87 -9.49
C ASP A 42 24.84 -1.47 -8.73
N LEU A 43 24.71 -0.52 -7.80
CA LEU A 43 25.84 0.02 -7.08
C LEU A 43 26.21 -0.85 -5.87
N LEU A 44 27.52 -1.08 -5.65
CA LEU A 44 28.01 -1.71 -4.42
C LEU A 44 28.12 -0.73 -3.25
N ALA A 45 28.27 0.56 -3.55
CA ALA A 45 28.27 1.65 -2.61
C ALA A 45 27.92 2.95 -3.34
N ILE A 46 27.30 3.89 -2.64
CA ILE A 46 26.96 5.21 -3.16
C ILE A 46 27.57 6.29 -2.26
N PRO A 47 28.27 7.29 -2.82
CA PRO A 47 28.79 8.41 -2.05
C PRO A 47 27.68 9.36 -1.60
N VAL A 48 27.77 9.81 -0.36
CA VAL A 48 26.90 10.81 0.26
C VAL A 48 27.64 12.14 0.26
N VAL A 49 26.98 13.19 -0.21
CA VAL A 49 27.57 14.54 -0.30
C VAL A 49 26.74 15.58 0.45
N ASP A 50 27.38 16.68 0.83
CA ASP A 50 26.70 17.85 1.36
C ASP A 50 26.25 18.79 0.23
N ARG A 51 25.57 19.89 0.61
CA ARG A 51 25.11 20.92 -0.34
C ARG A 51 26.23 21.59 -1.12
N GLN A 52 27.46 21.51 -0.66
CA GLN A 52 28.67 22.02 -1.32
C GLN A 52 29.37 20.94 -2.15
N ASN A 53 28.71 19.79 -2.36
CA ASN A 53 29.24 18.63 -3.10
C ASN A 53 30.51 18.03 -2.50
N ARG A 54 30.71 18.17 -1.18
CA ARG A 54 31.84 17.53 -0.47
C ARG A 54 31.37 16.19 0.06
N MET A 55 32.21 15.18 -0.12
CA MET A 55 31.93 13.83 0.34
C MET A 55 31.87 13.77 1.87
N LEU A 56 30.77 13.27 2.42
CA LEU A 56 30.57 13.03 3.85
C LEU A 56 30.84 11.58 4.23
N GLY A 57 30.56 10.63 3.34
CA GLY A 57 30.71 9.21 3.57
C GLY A 57 30.24 8.39 2.39
N ILE A 58 30.06 7.11 2.61
CA ILE A 58 29.47 6.16 1.65
C ILE A 58 28.37 5.36 2.36
N ILE A 59 27.36 4.97 1.60
CA ILE A 59 26.38 3.95 2.00
C ILE A 59 26.71 2.70 1.19
N THR A 60 26.83 1.58 1.84
CA THR A 60 27.18 0.31 1.21
C THR A 60 25.93 -0.53 0.93
N HIS A 61 26.04 -1.51 0.06
CA HIS A 61 24.92 -2.33 -0.38
C HIS A 61 24.25 -3.12 0.77
N ASP A 62 25.03 -3.52 1.77
CA ASP A 62 24.52 -4.20 2.98
C ASP A 62 23.63 -3.28 3.81
N ASP A 63 24.01 -2.01 4.02
CA ASP A 63 23.16 -1.02 4.69
C ASP A 63 21.85 -0.80 3.92
N VAL A 64 21.91 -0.78 2.58
CA VAL A 64 20.73 -0.64 1.72
C VAL A 64 19.79 -1.83 1.84
N ILE A 65 20.31 -3.05 2.01
CA ILE A 65 19.46 -4.25 2.23
C ILE A 65 18.66 -4.10 3.52
N ASP A 66 19.28 -3.62 4.59
CA ASP A 66 18.60 -3.42 5.87
C ASP A 66 17.47 -2.40 5.74
N VAL A 67 17.69 -1.28 5.03
CA VAL A 67 16.66 -0.28 4.73
C VAL A 67 15.50 -0.89 3.93
N VAL A 68 15.79 -1.66 2.87
CA VAL A 68 14.75 -2.31 2.05
C VAL A 68 13.90 -3.28 2.90
N MET A 69 14.51 -4.00 3.84
CA MET A 69 13.78 -4.90 4.73
C MET A 69 12.91 -4.13 5.72
N GLU A 70 13.38 -3.00 6.25
CA GLU A 70 12.63 -2.13 7.15
C GLU A 70 11.42 -1.50 6.45
N GLU A 71 11.61 -0.91 5.28
CA GLU A 71 10.53 -0.33 4.47
C GLU A 71 9.49 -1.39 4.07
N ALA A 72 9.93 -2.57 3.65
CA ALA A 72 9.00 -3.66 3.33
C ALA A 72 8.15 -4.10 4.55
N GLN A 73 8.73 -4.09 5.75
CA GLN A 73 7.99 -4.39 6.98
C GLN A 73 6.99 -3.27 7.31
N GLU A 74 7.38 -2.01 7.12
CA GLU A 74 6.51 -0.85 7.31
C GLU A 74 5.31 -0.91 6.36
N ASP A 75 5.53 -1.19 5.08
CA ASP A 75 4.49 -1.34 4.08
C ASP A 75 3.46 -2.43 4.44
N VAL A 76 3.92 -3.58 4.93
CA VAL A 76 3.04 -4.65 5.41
C VAL A 76 2.17 -4.17 6.57
N GLN A 77 2.72 -3.37 7.50
CA GLN A 77 1.96 -2.81 8.61
C GLN A 77 0.93 -1.78 8.13
N ARG A 78 1.29 -0.94 7.17
CA ARG A 78 0.38 0.05 6.53
C ARG A 78 -0.76 -0.63 5.78
N ILE A 79 -0.50 -1.73 5.08
CA ILE A 79 -1.54 -2.56 4.44
C ILE A 79 -2.56 -3.05 5.48
N GLY A 80 -2.09 -3.42 6.68
CA GLY A 80 -2.95 -3.79 7.80
C GLY A 80 -3.60 -2.62 8.53
N ALA A 81 -3.47 -1.37 8.04
CA ALA A 81 -3.89 -0.14 8.70
C ALA A 81 -3.36 0.00 10.14
N VAL A 82 -2.16 -0.50 10.37
CA VAL A 82 -1.41 -0.37 11.63
C VAL A 82 -0.33 0.68 11.44
N ASN A 83 -0.24 1.64 12.37
CA ASN A 83 0.87 2.59 12.35
C ASN A 83 2.20 1.84 12.57
N PRO A 84 3.26 2.15 11.79
CA PRO A 84 4.54 1.45 11.87
C PRO A 84 5.10 1.37 13.29
N LEU A 85 5.69 0.21 13.60
CA LEU A 85 6.32 -0.05 14.88
C LEU A 85 7.80 0.34 14.80
N GLU A 86 8.27 1.12 15.77
CA GLU A 86 9.69 1.52 15.90
C GLU A 86 10.57 0.38 16.45
N GLU A 87 9.94 -0.58 17.15
CA GLU A 87 10.60 -1.73 17.75
C GLU A 87 9.95 -3.03 17.26
N THR A 88 10.64 -4.14 17.52
CA THR A 88 10.08 -5.47 17.22
C THR A 88 8.81 -5.72 18.03
N TYR A 89 7.87 -6.48 17.46
CA TYR A 89 6.55 -6.77 18.03
C TYR A 89 6.58 -7.18 19.51
N LEU A 90 7.54 -8.04 19.90
CA LEU A 90 7.64 -8.52 21.29
C LEU A 90 8.21 -7.48 22.26
N LYS A 91 8.96 -6.49 21.78
CA LYS A 91 9.52 -5.42 22.61
C LYS A 91 8.56 -4.24 22.75
N THR A 92 7.66 -4.05 21.80
CA THR A 92 6.68 -2.95 21.84
C THR A 92 5.73 -3.11 23.02
N PRO A 93 5.58 -2.10 23.90
CA PRO A 93 4.64 -2.13 25.01
C PRO A 93 3.20 -2.36 24.54
N ILE A 94 2.44 -3.16 25.28
CA ILE A 94 1.05 -3.54 24.91
C ILE A 94 0.16 -2.30 24.73
N LEU A 95 0.33 -1.26 25.56
CA LEU A 95 -0.45 -0.02 25.44
C LEU A 95 -0.14 0.73 24.16
N THR A 96 1.14 0.81 23.77
CA THR A 96 1.57 1.41 22.51
C THR A 96 1.01 0.63 21.31
N LEU A 97 1.10 -0.69 21.36
CA LEU A 97 0.54 -1.57 20.34
C LEU A 97 -0.99 -1.40 20.23
N GLY A 98 -1.67 -1.35 21.38
CA GLY A 98 -3.11 -1.10 21.46
C GLY A 98 -3.51 0.25 20.85
N TRP A 99 -2.74 1.30 21.11
CA TRP A 99 -2.99 2.62 20.54
C TRP A 99 -2.75 2.67 19.04
N LYS A 100 -1.60 2.16 18.56
CA LYS A 100 -1.26 2.13 17.12
C LYS A 100 -2.28 1.37 16.27
N ARG A 101 -2.93 0.34 16.83
CA ARG A 101 -4.01 -0.42 16.18
C ARG A 101 -5.39 0.17 16.43
N GLY A 102 -5.61 0.74 17.62
CA GLY A 102 -6.91 1.21 18.09
C GLY A 102 -7.44 2.42 17.32
N ILE A 103 -6.58 3.32 16.88
CA ILE A 103 -7.01 4.53 16.14
C ILE A 103 -7.85 4.16 14.93
N TRP A 104 -7.39 3.22 14.12
CA TRP A 104 -8.11 2.78 12.94
C TRP A 104 -9.43 2.09 13.29
N LEU A 105 -9.42 1.25 14.33
CA LEU A 105 -10.64 0.57 14.79
C LEU A 105 -11.68 1.55 15.32
N ILE A 106 -11.27 2.64 15.97
CA ILE A 106 -12.18 3.71 16.42
C ILE A 106 -12.84 4.40 15.22
N ILE A 107 -12.07 4.70 14.17
CA ILE A 107 -12.62 5.28 12.93
C ILE A 107 -13.64 4.34 12.31
N LEU A 108 -13.32 3.05 12.20
CA LEU A 108 -14.23 2.04 11.68
C LEU A 108 -15.48 1.87 12.54
N PHE A 109 -15.38 1.99 13.87
CA PHE A 109 -16.52 1.95 14.78
C PHE A 109 -17.50 3.10 14.50
N PHE A 110 -17.01 4.33 14.35
CA PHE A 110 -17.88 5.46 14.00
C PHE A 110 -18.50 5.31 12.60
N ALA A 111 -17.76 4.77 11.63
CA ALA A 111 -18.30 4.45 10.32
C ALA A 111 -19.40 3.39 10.40
N ALA A 112 -19.24 2.36 11.24
CA ALA A 112 -20.26 1.34 11.49
C ALA A 112 -21.52 1.91 12.18
N LEU A 113 -21.38 2.91 13.06
CA LEU A 113 -22.53 3.60 13.64
C LEU A 113 -23.41 4.30 12.58
N LEU A 114 -22.80 4.87 11.53
CA LEU A 114 -23.58 5.45 10.43
C LEU A 114 -24.42 4.39 9.73
N THR A 115 -23.90 3.18 9.57
CA THR A 115 -24.65 2.04 9.03
C THR A 115 -25.80 1.65 9.96
N ALA A 116 -25.57 1.62 11.28
CA ALA A 116 -26.60 1.32 12.26
C ALA A 116 -27.75 2.34 12.21
N PHE A 117 -27.45 3.64 12.15
CA PHE A 117 -28.48 4.69 12.00
C PHE A 117 -29.24 4.57 10.68
N ALA A 118 -28.56 4.21 9.58
CA ALA A 118 -29.25 3.97 8.31
C ALA A 118 -30.22 2.78 8.42
N LEU A 119 -29.80 1.68 9.06
CA LEU A 119 -30.67 0.51 9.27
C LEU A 119 -31.86 0.84 10.14
N GLU A 120 -31.68 1.60 11.23
CA GLU A 120 -32.77 2.09 12.08
C GLU A 120 -33.79 2.94 11.28
N HIS A 121 -33.28 3.87 10.46
CA HIS A 121 -34.14 4.72 9.63
C HIS A 121 -35.00 3.93 8.64
N TYR A 122 -34.48 2.80 8.14
CA TYR A 122 -35.19 1.95 7.18
C TYR A 122 -35.87 0.71 7.82
N GLU A 123 -35.90 0.59 9.15
CA GLU A 123 -36.38 -0.56 9.90
C GLU A 123 -37.76 -1.05 9.39
N ALA A 124 -38.75 -0.16 9.30
CA ALA A 124 -40.10 -0.51 8.85
C ALA A 124 -40.18 -1.09 7.42
N ARG A 125 -39.20 -0.74 6.56
CA ARG A 125 -39.10 -1.30 5.20
C ARG A 125 -38.37 -2.64 5.23
N ILE A 126 -37.37 -2.76 6.08
CA ILE A 126 -36.57 -3.99 6.26
C ILE A 126 -37.46 -5.09 6.84
N GLU A 127 -38.33 -4.78 7.81
CA GLU A 127 -39.31 -5.72 8.37
C GLU A 127 -40.23 -6.33 7.31
N GLN A 128 -40.59 -5.57 6.29
CA GLN A 128 -41.42 -6.07 5.17
C GLN A 128 -40.62 -7.01 4.24
N HIS A 129 -39.31 -6.96 4.28
CA HIS A 129 -38.38 -7.69 3.40
C HIS A 129 -37.24 -8.33 4.16
N VAL A 130 -37.50 -9.04 5.26
CA VAL A 130 -36.51 -9.64 6.16
C VAL A 130 -35.46 -10.48 5.42
N TRP A 131 -35.82 -11.09 4.29
CA TRP A 131 -34.86 -11.86 3.47
C TRP A 131 -33.69 -11.02 2.95
N LEU A 132 -33.83 -9.69 2.78
CA LEU A 132 -32.72 -8.78 2.38
C LEU A 132 -31.65 -8.68 3.46
N VAL A 133 -32.00 -8.85 4.73
CA VAL A 133 -31.03 -8.77 5.85
C VAL A 133 -29.93 -9.80 5.69
N MET A 134 -30.21 -10.95 5.08
CA MET A 134 -29.22 -12.00 4.83
C MET A 134 -28.10 -11.55 3.86
N PHE A 135 -28.36 -10.54 3.01
CA PHE A 135 -27.38 -10.02 2.06
C PHE A 135 -26.50 -8.91 2.63
N ILE A 136 -26.89 -8.27 3.75
CA ILE A 136 -26.11 -7.19 4.38
C ILE A 136 -24.68 -7.64 4.72
N PRO A 137 -24.47 -8.79 5.41
CA PRO A 137 -23.11 -9.27 5.69
C PRO A 137 -22.32 -9.57 4.43
N LEU A 138 -22.96 -10.05 3.37
CA LEU A 138 -22.32 -10.34 2.09
C LEU A 138 -21.79 -9.05 1.43
N VAL A 139 -22.61 -8.01 1.38
CA VAL A 139 -22.23 -6.71 0.78
C VAL A 139 -21.11 -6.06 1.58
N ILE A 140 -21.24 -6.03 2.92
CA ILE A 140 -20.19 -5.46 3.81
C ILE A 140 -18.88 -6.21 3.65
N SER A 141 -18.93 -7.56 3.66
CA SER A 141 -17.74 -8.41 3.51
C SER A 141 -17.10 -8.23 2.13
N ALA A 142 -17.89 -8.20 1.07
CA ALA A 142 -17.39 -7.99 -0.30
C ALA A 142 -16.72 -6.62 -0.44
N GLY A 143 -17.32 -5.56 0.09
CA GLY A 143 -16.76 -4.21 0.09
C GLY A 143 -15.44 -4.13 0.88
N GLY A 144 -15.41 -4.71 2.08
CA GLY A 144 -14.19 -4.76 2.92
C GLY A 144 -13.05 -5.53 2.25
N ASN A 145 -13.33 -6.70 1.67
CA ASN A 145 -12.32 -7.49 0.96
C ASN A 145 -11.81 -6.77 -0.30
N SER A 146 -12.71 -6.18 -1.09
CA SER A 146 -12.33 -5.40 -2.28
C SER A 146 -11.46 -4.20 -1.90
N GLY A 147 -11.82 -3.45 -0.85
CA GLY A 147 -11.02 -2.34 -0.32
C GLY A 147 -9.64 -2.79 0.15
N GLY A 148 -9.53 -3.92 0.86
CA GLY A 148 -8.26 -4.49 1.27
C GLY A 148 -7.38 -4.89 0.09
N GLN A 149 -7.96 -5.49 -0.96
CA GLN A 149 -7.24 -5.82 -2.19
C GLN A 149 -6.71 -4.57 -2.90
N SER A 150 -7.54 -3.53 -3.03
CA SER A 150 -7.13 -2.25 -3.63
C SER A 150 -6.01 -1.60 -2.83
N SER A 151 -6.13 -1.52 -1.50
CA SER A 151 -5.08 -0.98 -0.63
C SER A 151 -3.75 -1.72 -0.79
N THR A 152 -3.78 -3.07 -0.81
CA THR A 152 -2.60 -3.89 -1.00
C THR A 152 -1.92 -3.60 -2.33
N LEU A 153 -2.69 -3.54 -3.44
CA LEU A 153 -2.15 -3.28 -4.77
C LEU A 153 -1.56 -1.87 -4.89
N ILE A 154 -2.26 -0.86 -4.35
CA ILE A 154 -1.81 0.54 -4.42
C ILE A 154 -0.55 0.74 -3.58
N ILE A 155 -0.50 0.28 -2.33
CA ILE A 155 0.67 0.41 -1.46
C ILE A 155 1.88 -0.30 -2.09
N SER A 156 1.71 -1.55 -2.55
CA SER A 156 2.77 -2.29 -3.22
C SER A 156 3.27 -1.62 -4.51
N SER A 157 2.40 -0.92 -5.25
CA SER A 157 2.81 -0.19 -6.46
C SER A 157 3.48 1.14 -6.13
N MET A 158 3.13 1.78 -5.01
CA MET A 158 3.83 2.96 -4.49
C MET A 158 5.23 2.60 -4.02
N ALA A 159 5.39 1.51 -3.27
CA ALA A 159 6.68 1.00 -2.83
C ALA A 159 7.65 0.69 -3.99
N ARG A 160 7.13 0.36 -5.17
CA ARG A 160 7.95 0.15 -6.39
C ARG A 160 8.11 1.39 -7.26
N ASP A 161 7.71 2.57 -6.80
CA ASP A 161 7.71 3.84 -7.56
C ASP A 161 6.94 3.76 -8.90
N GLU A 162 5.99 2.80 -9.03
CA GLU A 162 5.12 2.65 -10.19
C GLU A 162 3.97 3.68 -10.17
N ILE A 163 3.54 4.11 -8.97
CA ILE A 163 2.49 5.09 -8.73
C ILE A 163 3.04 6.19 -7.83
N LYS A 164 2.87 7.45 -8.25
CA LYS A 164 3.25 8.63 -7.46
C LYS A 164 2.02 9.34 -6.90
N LEU A 165 2.20 10.14 -5.85
CA LEU A 165 1.12 10.94 -5.27
C LEU A 165 0.39 11.83 -6.30
N GLY A 166 1.08 12.26 -7.37
CA GLY A 166 0.47 13.00 -8.48
C GLY A 166 -0.50 12.19 -9.35
N ASP A 167 -0.45 10.87 -9.30
CA ASP A 167 -1.27 9.98 -10.13
C ASP A 167 -2.65 9.65 -9.52
N TRP A 168 -3.00 10.26 -8.37
CA TRP A 168 -4.20 9.96 -7.60
C TRP A 168 -5.49 9.91 -8.44
N LEU A 169 -5.65 10.81 -9.43
CA LEU A 169 -6.85 10.83 -10.29
C LEU A 169 -6.91 9.62 -11.23
N LYS A 170 -5.75 9.13 -11.71
CA LYS A 170 -5.67 7.91 -12.53
C LYS A 170 -6.04 6.69 -11.68
N VAL A 171 -5.54 6.63 -10.44
CA VAL A 171 -5.85 5.58 -9.48
C VAL A 171 -7.35 5.55 -9.19
N ILE A 172 -7.96 6.68 -8.83
CA ILE A 172 -9.40 6.75 -8.55
C ILE A 172 -10.24 6.27 -9.75
N ARG A 173 -9.93 6.74 -10.95
CA ARG A 173 -10.67 6.30 -12.15
C ARG A 173 -10.56 4.79 -12.38
N ARG A 174 -9.37 4.22 -12.12
CA ARG A 174 -9.14 2.79 -12.27
C ARG A 174 -9.88 1.99 -11.20
N GLU A 175 -9.88 2.46 -9.95
CA GLU A 175 -10.61 1.83 -8.84
C GLU A 175 -12.13 1.88 -9.05
N ILE A 176 -12.68 3.01 -9.52
CA ILE A 176 -14.11 3.09 -9.87
C ILE A 176 -14.47 2.08 -10.97
N ALA A 177 -13.66 2.00 -12.03
CA ALA A 177 -13.91 1.05 -13.11
C ALA A 177 -13.83 -0.41 -12.60
N MET A 178 -12.84 -0.72 -11.76
CA MET A 178 -12.69 -2.04 -11.14
C MET A 178 -13.87 -2.34 -10.20
N GLY A 179 -14.27 -1.38 -9.38
CA GLY A 179 -15.44 -1.51 -8.49
C GLY A 179 -16.73 -1.81 -9.27
N LEU A 180 -16.94 -1.16 -10.43
CA LEU A 180 -18.09 -1.45 -11.30
C LEU A 180 -18.03 -2.86 -11.87
N ILE A 181 -16.85 -3.34 -12.29
CA ILE A 181 -16.67 -4.71 -12.83
C ILE A 181 -16.94 -5.74 -11.73
N LEU A 182 -16.27 -5.60 -10.58
CA LEU A 182 -16.41 -6.53 -9.46
C LEU A 182 -17.83 -6.49 -8.86
N GLY A 183 -18.41 -5.28 -8.70
CA GLY A 183 -19.76 -5.10 -8.23
C GLY A 183 -20.79 -5.74 -9.17
N SER A 184 -20.62 -5.58 -10.50
CA SER A 184 -21.47 -6.24 -11.48
C SER A 184 -21.38 -7.76 -11.40
N LEU A 185 -20.17 -8.31 -11.26
CA LEU A 185 -19.94 -9.75 -11.10
C LEU A 185 -20.64 -10.29 -9.85
N LEU A 186 -20.41 -9.63 -8.71
CA LEU A 186 -21.02 -10.02 -7.43
C LEU A 186 -22.52 -9.82 -7.45
N GLY A 187 -23.03 -8.76 -8.09
CA GLY A 187 -24.44 -8.52 -8.29
C GLY A 187 -25.12 -9.64 -9.10
N LEU A 188 -24.47 -10.14 -10.15
CA LEU A 188 -24.97 -11.29 -10.92
C LEU A 188 -25.03 -12.58 -10.07
N LEU A 189 -23.99 -12.83 -9.26
CA LEU A 189 -23.98 -13.95 -8.32
C LEU A 189 -25.06 -13.79 -7.25
N GLY A 190 -25.23 -12.58 -6.72
CA GLY A 190 -26.28 -12.20 -5.77
C GLY A 190 -27.69 -12.38 -6.36
N LEU A 191 -27.87 -12.02 -7.64
CA LEU A 191 -29.13 -12.27 -8.35
C LEU A 191 -29.44 -13.76 -8.40
N GLY A 192 -28.45 -14.60 -8.74
CA GLY A 192 -28.60 -16.07 -8.73
C GLY A 192 -29.02 -16.57 -7.35
N ALA A 193 -28.34 -16.14 -6.28
CA ALA A 193 -28.73 -16.50 -4.90
C ALA A 193 -30.14 -15.98 -4.54
N GLY A 194 -30.46 -14.76 -4.93
CA GLY A 194 -31.76 -14.14 -4.67
C GLY A 194 -32.93 -14.86 -5.34
N LEU A 195 -32.72 -15.44 -6.53
CA LEU A 195 -33.77 -16.25 -7.20
C LEU A 195 -34.17 -17.47 -6.38
N PHE A 196 -33.26 -18.01 -5.55
CA PHE A 196 -33.53 -19.15 -4.66
C PHE A 196 -34.08 -18.71 -3.30
N LEU A 197 -33.69 -17.55 -2.79
CA LEU A 197 -33.96 -17.10 -1.43
C LEU A 197 -35.13 -16.10 -1.34
N ALA A 198 -35.43 -15.35 -2.42
CA ALA A 198 -36.48 -14.35 -2.41
C ALA A 198 -37.87 -15.02 -2.49
N PRO A 199 -38.89 -14.49 -1.76
CA PRO A 199 -40.26 -14.99 -1.81
C PRO A 199 -40.90 -14.93 -3.19
N LYS A 200 -40.47 -13.98 -4.02
CA LYS A 200 -40.88 -13.82 -5.42
C LYS A 200 -39.66 -13.56 -6.30
N PRO A 201 -39.56 -14.20 -7.48
CA PRO A 201 -38.36 -14.04 -8.37
C PRO A 201 -38.09 -12.58 -8.76
N LEU A 202 -39.14 -11.76 -8.89
CA LEU A 202 -39.00 -10.33 -9.22
C LEU A 202 -38.22 -9.53 -8.15
N TYR A 203 -38.29 -9.94 -6.87
CA TYR A 203 -37.59 -9.27 -5.77
C TYR A 203 -36.07 -9.53 -5.82
N ALA A 204 -35.64 -10.62 -6.46
CA ALA A 204 -34.21 -10.89 -6.63
C ALA A 204 -33.48 -9.83 -7.47
N LEU A 205 -34.18 -9.07 -8.33
CA LEU A 205 -33.64 -7.99 -9.13
C LEU A 205 -33.15 -6.80 -8.29
N ILE A 206 -33.52 -6.70 -7.01
CA ILE A 206 -33.06 -5.64 -6.13
C ILE A 206 -31.56 -5.83 -5.78
N ILE A 207 -31.11 -7.08 -5.64
CA ILE A 207 -29.75 -7.40 -5.17
C ILE A 207 -28.64 -6.86 -6.09
N PRO A 208 -28.68 -7.00 -7.42
CA PRO A 208 -27.63 -6.46 -8.29
C PRO A 208 -27.64 -4.94 -8.42
N ILE A 209 -28.67 -4.25 -7.88
CA ILE A 209 -28.79 -2.78 -7.92
C ILE A 209 -28.18 -2.15 -6.67
N THR A 210 -28.01 -2.93 -5.59
CA THR A 210 -27.39 -2.49 -4.32
C THR A 210 -25.89 -2.70 -4.32
#